data_ac6373e3df7dfab8dbf9d9db68c7213d
#
_entry.id   ac6373e3df7dfab8dbf9d9db68c7213d
#
_cell.length_a   1.000
_cell.length_b   1.000
_cell.length_c   1.000
_cell.angle_alpha   90.00
_cell.angle_beta   90.00
_cell.angle_gamma   90.00
#
_symmetry.space_group_name_H-M   'P 1'
#
loop_
_entity.id
_entity.type
_entity.pdbx_description
1 polymer ?
#
loop_
_entity_poly.entity_id
_entity_poly.type
_entity_poly.pdbx_seq_one_letter_code
_entity_poly.pdbx_strand_id
1 'polypeptide(L)'
;MMVQNEMLDARYRMGRRVRRMELLLEPKRNDVSVLRSVSAALQPAVMQFFSGNFQGVLRNVDAAHLSLVNAPPDGPLARLLALDVTYPKLLDSSERQFVAKIDVAYGSKLANGEVRCRLKGMSDWQDATAELTLTTLQPSSAPVTPQRTIVELACGSARFDIDISALRIQDLKKRTGLWMKVSERDAQSSRSLARARILALIEGKSLENDPDLKMLWEIANGQTDEPNGRVGDYLALLGASGQKVPCRLQRGSDSKGKQPLVIALHGAGGSENMFFDTYGAGKITALCAKRGWHLVSPRVSGRFPAQLLESLSKVWNIDSSRVFIVGHSMGAAAASSGVDSGAIQPAAVALLGGGGAVTSPARWKDLPLMIGVGELDFGKMMASRTRPAAERAGSRLTYKEYAGVEHLSIVQCALDDVFTWLDKVSIYVKPA
;
A
#
# COMPACT_ATOMS: atom_id res chain seq x y z
N MET A 1 -1.74 -24.30 2.65
CA MET A 1 -2.67 -23.52 1.78
C MET A 1 -3.72 -22.74 2.57
N MET A 2 -4.49 -23.33 3.52
CA MET A 2 -5.47 -22.59 4.35
C MET A 2 -4.85 -21.40 5.09
N VAL A 3 -3.77 -21.60 5.86
CA VAL A 3 -3.08 -20.54 6.64
C VAL A 3 -2.59 -19.37 5.77
N GLN A 4 -2.19 -19.63 4.53
CA GLN A 4 -1.70 -18.58 3.63
C GLN A 4 -2.84 -17.72 3.07
N ASN A 5 -4.01 -18.29 2.82
CA ASN A 5 -5.19 -17.55 2.38
C ASN A 5 -5.76 -16.68 3.51
N GLU A 6 -5.81 -17.19 4.73
CA GLU A 6 -6.25 -16.42 5.92
C GLU A 6 -5.33 -15.21 6.17
N MET A 7 -4.03 -15.38 6.00
CA MET A 7 -3.07 -14.29 6.14
C MET A 7 -3.22 -13.21 5.04
N LEU A 8 -3.50 -13.60 3.79
CA LEU A 8 -3.73 -12.65 2.69
C LEU A 8 -5.03 -11.87 2.92
N ASP A 9 -6.11 -12.54 3.35
CA ASP A 9 -7.37 -11.91 3.68
C ASP A 9 -7.22 -10.92 4.86
N ALA A 10 -6.51 -11.33 5.91
CA ALA A 10 -6.21 -10.45 7.05
C ALA A 10 -5.43 -9.20 6.63
N ARG A 11 -4.42 -9.32 5.76
CA ARG A 11 -3.66 -8.18 5.23
C ARG A 11 -4.51 -7.24 4.39
N TYR A 12 -5.38 -7.80 3.54
CA TYR A 12 -6.34 -7.03 2.75
C TYR A 12 -7.26 -6.19 3.65
N ARG A 13 -7.88 -6.82 4.65
CA ARG A 13 -8.76 -6.15 5.63
C ARG A 13 -8.02 -5.06 6.40
N MET A 14 -6.78 -5.33 6.80
CA MET A 14 -5.93 -4.39 7.51
C MET A 14 -5.56 -3.18 6.65
N GLY A 15 -5.11 -3.38 5.41
CA GLY A 15 -4.73 -2.30 4.50
C GLY A 15 -5.86 -1.32 4.24
N ARG A 16 -7.10 -1.81 4.05
CA ARG A 16 -8.30 -0.96 3.89
C ARG A 16 -8.58 -0.11 5.13
N ARG A 17 -8.44 -0.68 6.33
CA ARG A 17 -8.68 0.03 7.59
C ARG A 17 -7.62 1.09 7.86
N VAL A 18 -6.35 0.74 7.68
CA VAL A 18 -5.25 1.70 7.82
C VAL A 18 -5.44 2.85 6.84
N ARG A 19 -5.73 2.59 5.56
CA ARG A 19 -5.99 3.65 4.59
C ARG A 19 -7.11 4.59 5.03
N ARG A 20 -8.24 4.05 5.52
CA ARG A 20 -9.37 4.87 6.00
C ARG A 20 -8.97 5.73 7.20
N MET A 21 -8.29 5.14 8.17
CA MET A 21 -7.79 5.83 9.34
C MET A 21 -6.83 6.97 8.96
N GLU A 22 -5.89 6.70 8.07
CA GLU A 22 -4.91 7.70 7.63
C GLU A 22 -5.53 8.85 6.82
N LEU A 23 -6.58 8.60 6.03
CA LEU A 23 -7.35 9.66 5.38
C LEU A 23 -7.99 10.63 6.39
N LEU A 24 -8.48 10.12 7.51
CA LEU A 24 -9.03 10.95 8.60
C LEU A 24 -7.93 11.67 9.40
N LEU A 25 -6.77 11.04 9.52
CA LEU A 25 -5.63 11.62 10.23
C LEU A 25 -4.96 12.76 9.44
N GLU A 26 -4.97 12.70 8.11
CA GLU A 26 -4.22 13.65 7.26
C GLU A 26 -4.47 15.12 7.59
N PRO A 27 -5.71 15.62 7.72
CA PRO A 27 -5.94 17.02 8.09
C PRO A 27 -5.55 17.36 9.55
N LYS A 28 -5.35 16.37 10.40
CA LYS A 28 -5.04 16.49 11.83
C LYS A 28 -3.60 16.10 12.19
N ARG A 29 -2.80 15.69 11.22
CA ARG A 29 -1.45 15.11 11.44
C ARG A 29 -0.43 16.03 12.12
N ASN A 30 -0.73 17.32 12.26
CA ASN A 30 0.12 18.28 12.96
C ASN A 30 -0.37 18.54 14.41
N ASP A 31 -1.48 17.96 14.82
CA ASP A 31 -2.00 18.07 16.17
C ASP A 31 -1.44 16.94 17.05
N VAL A 32 -0.51 17.28 17.93
CA VAL A 32 0.18 16.32 18.82
C VAL A 32 -0.80 15.61 19.74
N SER A 33 -1.88 16.24 20.16
CA SER A 33 -2.89 15.63 21.05
C SER A 33 -3.66 14.53 20.31
N VAL A 34 -4.05 14.80 19.08
CA VAL A 34 -4.67 13.81 18.18
C VAL A 34 -3.70 12.67 17.87
N LEU A 35 -2.45 12.98 17.53
CA LEU A 35 -1.44 11.97 17.26
C LEU A 35 -1.22 11.05 18.45
N ARG A 36 -1.15 11.55 19.68
CA ARG A 36 -1.03 10.73 20.88
C ARG A 36 -2.23 9.82 21.10
N SER A 37 -3.43 10.31 20.87
CA SER A 37 -4.66 9.51 20.98
C SER A 37 -4.67 8.36 19.95
N VAL A 38 -4.36 8.66 18.69
CA VAL A 38 -4.23 7.66 17.62
C VAL A 38 -3.13 6.65 17.94
N SER A 39 -1.97 7.11 18.37
CA SER A 39 -0.83 6.27 18.71
C SER A 39 -1.12 5.34 19.89
N ALA A 40 -1.85 5.80 20.90
CA ALA A 40 -2.26 4.95 22.02
C ALA A 40 -3.12 3.76 21.57
N ALA A 41 -3.97 3.95 20.56
CA ALA A 41 -4.77 2.88 19.97
C ALA A 41 -3.93 1.95 19.09
N LEU A 42 -2.94 2.47 18.35
CA LEU A 42 -2.15 1.71 17.38
C LEU A 42 -0.96 0.97 18.00
N GLN A 43 -0.37 1.43 19.10
CA GLN A 43 0.80 0.79 19.72
C GLN A 43 0.67 -0.73 19.89
N PRO A 44 -0.46 -1.29 20.37
CA PRO A 44 -0.58 -2.74 20.52
C PRO A 44 -0.63 -3.47 19.16
N ALA A 45 -1.04 -2.81 18.08
CA ALA A 45 -1.26 -3.44 16.78
C ALA A 45 0.02 -4.06 16.21
N VAL A 46 1.17 -3.43 16.43
CA VAL A 46 2.46 -3.93 15.93
C VAL A 46 2.82 -5.27 16.56
N MET A 47 2.72 -5.38 17.89
CA MET A 47 3.01 -6.65 18.59
C MET A 47 2.00 -7.73 18.23
N GLN A 48 0.74 -7.36 18.09
CA GLN A 48 -0.32 -8.27 17.64
C GLN A 48 -0.08 -8.77 16.22
N PHE A 49 0.41 -7.91 15.32
CA PHE A 49 0.79 -8.30 13.97
C PHE A 49 1.89 -9.39 13.99
N PHE A 50 2.96 -9.19 14.74
CA PHE A 50 4.07 -10.15 14.83
C PHE A 50 3.68 -11.44 15.56
N SER A 51 2.71 -11.42 16.48
CA SER A 51 2.16 -12.60 17.13
C SER A 51 1.07 -13.33 16.30
N GLY A 52 0.70 -12.81 15.11
CA GLY A 52 -0.36 -13.39 14.27
C GLY A 52 -1.78 -13.11 14.75
N ASN A 53 -1.97 -12.23 15.76
CA ASN A 53 -3.28 -11.81 16.22
C ASN A 53 -3.87 -10.72 15.31
N PHE A 54 -4.23 -11.08 14.08
CA PHE A 54 -4.73 -10.13 13.09
C PHE A 54 -6.07 -9.48 13.48
N GLN A 55 -6.95 -10.20 14.18
CA GLN A 55 -8.20 -9.61 14.68
C GLN A 55 -7.93 -8.47 15.68
N GLY A 56 -6.94 -8.64 16.54
CA GLY A 56 -6.48 -7.59 17.43
C GLY A 56 -5.94 -6.37 16.69
N VAL A 57 -5.16 -6.59 15.61
CA VAL A 57 -4.68 -5.50 14.76
C VAL A 57 -5.85 -4.71 14.16
N LEU A 58 -6.83 -5.40 13.56
CA LEU A 58 -8.02 -4.74 12.98
C LEU A 58 -8.75 -3.90 14.00
N ARG A 59 -8.98 -4.45 15.21
CA ARG A 59 -9.64 -3.76 16.33
C ARG A 59 -8.90 -2.48 16.74
N ASN A 60 -7.57 -2.53 16.81
CA ASN A 60 -6.77 -1.37 17.21
C ASN A 60 -6.76 -0.28 16.13
N VAL A 61 -6.71 -0.64 14.86
CA VAL A 61 -6.81 0.34 13.76
C VAL A 61 -8.20 1.00 13.75
N ASP A 62 -9.25 0.23 13.99
CA ASP A 62 -10.61 0.78 14.08
C ASP A 62 -10.80 1.62 15.38
N ALA A 63 -10.13 1.29 16.49
CA ALA A 63 -10.10 2.15 17.68
C ALA A 63 -9.42 3.51 17.41
N ALA A 64 -8.33 3.52 16.63
CA ALA A 64 -7.71 4.76 16.17
C ALA A 64 -8.65 5.58 15.27
N HIS A 65 -9.40 4.93 14.37
CA HIS A 65 -10.43 5.57 13.57
C HIS A 65 -11.49 6.21 14.45
N LEU A 66 -12.02 5.49 15.45
CA LEU A 66 -13.04 6.01 16.40
C LEU A 66 -12.53 7.23 17.18
N SER A 67 -11.26 7.22 17.61
CA SER A 67 -10.66 8.37 18.31
C SER A 67 -10.60 9.61 17.42
N LEU A 68 -10.34 9.44 16.13
CA LEU A 68 -10.29 10.55 15.15
C LEU A 68 -11.64 11.23 14.92
N VAL A 69 -12.74 10.49 15.09
CA VAL A 69 -14.11 10.99 14.91
C VAL A 69 -14.85 11.23 16.24
N ASN A 70 -14.15 11.10 17.38
CA ASN A 70 -14.69 11.24 18.73
C ASN A 70 -15.91 10.34 18.99
N ALA A 71 -15.87 9.10 18.45
CA ALA A 71 -16.94 8.12 18.65
C ALA A 71 -16.59 7.14 19.79
N PRO A 72 -17.59 6.64 20.55
CA PRO A 72 -17.35 5.70 21.63
C PRO A 72 -16.87 4.34 21.11
N PRO A 73 -15.95 3.65 21.83
CA PRO A 73 -15.32 2.40 21.37
C PRO A 73 -16.29 1.21 21.33
N ASP A 74 -17.41 1.28 22.00
CA ASP A 74 -18.50 0.29 22.08
C ASP A 74 -19.80 0.76 21.41
N GLY A 75 -19.74 1.90 20.72
CA GLY A 75 -20.89 2.51 20.07
C GLY A 75 -21.28 1.88 18.74
N PRO A 76 -22.39 2.35 18.14
CA PRO A 76 -22.89 1.84 16.87
C PRO A 76 -21.88 1.93 15.72
N LEU A 77 -21.04 2.98 15.68
CA LEU A 77 -20.00 3.10 14.66
C LEU A 77 -18.91 2.02 14.81
N ALA A 78 -18.51 1.71 16.04
CA ALA A 78 -17.55 0.63 16.30
C ALA A 78 -18.06 -0.71 15.77
N ARG A 79 -19.37 -0.96 15.91
CA ARG A 79 -20.02 -2.15 15.35
C ARG A 79 -19.91 -2.20 13.82
N LEU A 80 -20.13 -1.07 13.15
CA LEU A 80 -20.04 -0.98 11.69
C LEU A 80 -18.61 -1.15 11.18
N LEU A 81 -17.62 -0.59 11.89
CA LEU A 81 -16.20 -0.74 11.53
C LEU A 81 -15.71 -2.18 11.62
N ALA A 82 -16.31 -2.99 12.53
CA ALA A 82 -15.99 -4.40 12.66
C ALA A 82 -16.46 -5.26 11.47
N LEU A 83 -17.14 -4.67 10.48
CA LEU A 83 -17.69 -5.38 9.33
C LEU A 83 -16.87 -5.18 8.07
N ASP A 84 -16.90 -6.19 7.21
CA ASP A 84 -16.36 -6.16 5.86
C ASP A 84 -17.44 -6.60 4.86
N VAL A 85 -17.26 -6.21 3.59
CA VAL A 85 -18.13 -6.66 2.49
C VAL A 85 -17.28 -7.51 1.54
N THR A 86 -17.68 -8.77 1.39
CA THR A 86 -17.07 -9.72 0.47
C THR A 86 -17.93 -9.87 -0.78
N TYR A 87 -17.33 -9.77 -1.95
CA TYR A 87 -18.01 -9.81 -3.25
C TYR A 87 -17.04 -10.23 -4.37
N PRO A 88 -17.54 -10.77 -5.50
CA PRO A 88 -16.71 -11.08 -6.66
C PRO A 88 -16.10 -9.81 -7.26
N LYS A 89 -14.79 -9.79 -7.39
CA LYS A 89 -14.07 -8.64 -8.00
C LYS A 89 -14.13 -8.65 -9.53
N LEU A 90 -14.34 -9.81 -10.14
CA LEU A 90 -14.42 -10.01 -11.58
C LEU A 90 -15.74 -10.69 -11.92
N LEU A 91 -16.45 -10.16 -12.90
CA LEU A 91 -17.78 -10.61 -13.33
C LEU A 91 -17.78 -10.86 -14.84
N ASP A 92 -18.43 -11.92 -15.28
CA ASP A 92 -18.74 -12.06 -16.70
C ASP A 92 -19.76 -10.98 -17.11
N SER A 93 -19.61 -10.42 -18.31
CA SER A 93 -20.53 -9.37 -18.80
C SER A 93 -21.97 -9.84 -18.97
N SER A 94 -22.19 -11.14 -19.06
CA SER A 94 -23.53 -11.77 -19.09
C SER A 94 -24.19 -11.80 -17.71
N GLU A 95 -23.42 -11.71 -16.62
CA GLU A 95 -23.96 -11.72 -15.26
C GLU A 95 -24.66 -10.40 -14.97
N ARG A 96 -25.98 -10.47 -14.70
CA ARG A 96 -26.79 -9.29 -14.37
C ARG A 96 -26.86 -8.99 -12.87
N GLN A 97 -26.52 -9.96 -12.07
CA GLN A 97 -26.54 -9.85 -10.61
C GLN A 97 -25.34 -10.58 -10.02
N PHE A 98 -24.85 -10.10 -8.90
CA PHE A 98 -23.88 -10.79 -8.07
C PHE A 98 -24.22 -10.59 -6.59
N VAL A 99 -23.74 -11.49 -5.74
CA VAL A 99 -24.03 -11.46 -4.31
C VAL A 99 -22.84 -10.85 -3.57
N ALA A 100 -23.13 -9.90 -2.70
CA ALA A 100 -22.21 -9.45 -1.67
C ALA A 100 -22.65 -9.95 -0.30
N LYS A 101 -21.70 -10.31 0.54
CA LYS A 101 -21.91 -10.77 1.90
C LYS A 101 -21.29 -9.79 2.88
N ILE A 102 -21.97 -9.59 4.00
CA ILE A 102 -21.45 -8.81 5.11
C ILE A 102 -20.84 -9.78 6.12
N ASP A 103 -19.55 -9.68 6.32
CA ASP A 103 -18.77 -10.52 7.21
C ASP A 103 -18.34 -9.78 8.45
N VAL A 104 -18.32 -10.46 9.60
CA VAL A 104 -17.75 -9.92 10.84
C VAL A 104 -16.26 -10.20 10.87
N ALA A 105 -15.45 -9.14 10.81
CA ALA A 105 -13.99 -9.24 10.83
C ALA A 105 -13.43 -9.57 12.23
N TYR A 106 -14.11 -9.07 13.26
CA TYR A 106 -13.80 -9.36 14.67
C TYR A 106 -15.03 -9.07 15.57
N GLY A 107 -15.05 -9.67 16.76
CA GLY A 107 -16.17 -9.51 17.71
C GLY A 107 -17.24 -10.57 17.57
N SER A 108 -18.46 -10.28 18.07
CA SER A 108 -19.60 -11.18 18.03
C SER A 108 -20.26 -11.23 16.64
N LYS A 109 -20.94 -12.34 16.33
CA LYS A 109 -21.80 -12.43 15.14
C LYS A 109 -22.89 -11.36 15.19
N LEU A 110 -23.38 -10.99 13.99
CA LEU A 110 -24.54 -10.09 13.89
C LEU A 110 -25.79 -10.78 14.39
N ALA A 111 -26.58 -10.04 15.19
CA ALA A 111 -27.95 -10.42 15.47
C ALA A 111 -28.90 -9.89 14.38
N ASN A 112 -30.01 -10.57 14.16
CA ASN A 112 -31.01 -10.10 13.20
C ASN A 112 -31.52 -8.71 13.58
N GLY A 113 -31.58 -7.81 12.61
CA GLY A 113 -32.00 -6.42 12.81
C GLY A 113 -31.00 -5.50 13.48
N GLU A 114 -29.84 -6.00 13.93
CA GLU A 114 -28.80 -5.20 14.59
C GLU A 114 -28.15 -4.20 13.61
N VAL A 115 -27.83 -4.68 12.43
CA VAL A 115 -27.26 -3.88 11.34
C VAL A 115 -28.12 -4.01 10.09
N ARG A 116 -28.39 -2.90 9.44
CA ARG A 116 -29.08 -2.87 8.15
C ARG A 116 -28.10 -2.45 7.07
N CYS A 117 -28.32 -2.94 5.86
CA CYS A 117 -27.51 -2.58 4.69
C CYS A 117 -28.38 -2.27 3.49
N ARG A 118 -27.80 -1.49 2.56
CA ARG A 118 -28.39 -1.25 1.24
C ARG A 118 -27.33 -0.87 0.22
N LEU A 119 -27.70 -0.92 -1.05
CA LEU A 119 -26.97 -0.20 -2.10
C LEU A 119 -27.40 1.26 -2.07
N LYS A 120 -26.45 2.15 -1.87
CA LYS A 120 -26.71 3.60 -1.77
C LYS A 120 -27.41 4.12 -3.03
N GLY A 121 -28.61 4.66 -2.85
CA GLY A 121 -29.43 5.19 -3.93
C GLY A 121 -30.05 4.15 -4.89
N MET A 122 -29.93 2.84 -4.63
CA MET A 122 -30.38 1.79 -5.55
C MET A 122 -31.35 0.77 -4.95
N SER A 123 -31.32 0.59 -3.63
CA SER A 123 -32.18 -0.41 -2.96
C SER A 123 -32.69 0.10 -1.62
N ASP A 124 -33.75 -0.59 -1.12
CA ASP A 124 -34.23 -0.39 0.24
C ASP A 124 -33.30 -1.01 1.28
N TRP A 125 -33.50 -0.59 2.55
CA TRP A 125 -32.79 -1.14 3.68
C TRP A 125 -33.22 -2.58 3.96
N GLN A 126 -32.27 -3.49 4.05
CA GLN A 126 -32.48 -4.89 4.45
C GLN A 126 -31.57 -5.27 5.62
N ASP A 127 -31.83 -6.41 6.25
CA ASP A 127 -30.99 -6.95 7.32
C ASP A 127 -29.61 -7.34 6.76
N ALA A 128 -28.53 -6.97 7.46
CA ALA A 128 -27.16 -7.26 7.03
C ALA A 128 -26.77 -8.74 7.20
N THR A 129 -27.57 -9.56 7.89
CA THR A 129 -27.39 -11.03 7.94
C THR A 129 -27.85 -11.72 6.67
N ALA A 130 -28.65 -11.03 5.83
CA ALA A 130 -29.08 -11.53 4.52
C ALA A 130 -28.01 -11.24 3.46
N GLU A 131 -28.02 -12.06 2.40
CA GLU A 131 -27.18 -11.81 1.22
C GLU A 131 -27.70 -10.58 0.46
N LEU A 132 -26.79 -9.64 0.18
CA LEU A 132 -27.11 -8.44 -0.58
C LEU A 132 -26.95 -8.74 -2.07
N THR A 133 -28.05 -8.86 -2.79
CA THR A 133 -28.03 -9.02 -4.24
C THR A 133 -27.80 -7.69 -4.93
N LEU A 134 -26.69 -7.58 -5.64
CA LEU A 134 -26.28 -6.41 -6.40
C LEU A 134 -26.69 -6.57 -7.86
N THR A 135 -27.50 -5.64 -8.36
CA THR A 135 -27.82 -5.61 -9.79
C THR A 135 -26.67 -4.89 -10.53
N THR A 136 -26.13 -5.51 -11.56
CA THR A 136 -25.12 -4.87 -12.38
C THR A 136 -25.75 -3.73 -13.19
N LEU A 137 -25.03 -2.61 -13.27
CA LEU A 137 -25.42 -1.52 -14.17
C LEU A 137 -25.57 -2.05 -15.61
N GLN A 138 -26.37 -1.32 -16.42
CA GLN A 138 -26.75 -1.71 -17.78
C GLN A 138 -25.65 -2.37 -18.61
N PRO A 139 -25.98 -3.32 -19.50
CA PRO A 139 -24.99 -3.96 -20.38
C PRO A 139 -24.21 -2.90 -21.15
N SER A 140 -22.90 -2.85 -20.92
CA SER A 140 -22.01 -2.03 -21.75
C SER A 140 -21.60 -2.87 -22.95
N SER A 141 -21.61 -2.28 -24.13
CA SER A 141 -21.02 -2.87 -25.34
C SER A 141 -19.48 -2.95 -25.26
N ALA A 142 -18.89 -2.30 -24.26
CA ALA A 142 -17.45 -2.34 -24.06
C ALA A 142 -17.01 -3.72 -23.51
N PRO A 143 -15.93 -4.30 -24.08
CA PRO A 143 -15.45 -5.64 -23.70
C PRO A 143 -14.96 -5.70 -22.25
N VAL A 144 -14.67 -4.56 -21.62
CA VAL A 144 -14.22 -4.41 -20.23
C VAL A 144 -14.86 -3.16 -19.65
N THR A 145 -15.61 -3.30 -18.56
CA THR A 145 -16.34 -2.18 -17.93
C THR A 145 -16.11 -2.17 -16.42
N PRO A 146 -15.48 -1.12 -15.87
CA PRO A 146 -15.42 -0.92 -14.42
C PRO A 146 -16.82 -0.67 -13.86
N GLN A 147 -17.13 -1.31 -12.73
CA GLN A 147 -18.34 -1.08 -11.97
C GLN A 147 -17.98 -0.66 -10.56
N ARG A 148 -18.55 0.45 -10.09
CA ARG A 148 -18.39 0.95 -8.72
C ARG A 148 -19.75 1.17 -8.11
N THR A 149 -19.91 0.83 -6.84
CA THR A 149 -21.09 1.13 -6.04
C THR A 149 -20.70 1.25 -4.57
N ILE A 150 -21.62 1.71 -3.75
CA ILE A 150 -21.42 1.87 -2.30
C ILE A 150 -22.42 0.99 -1.59
N VAL A 151 -21.92 0.15 -0.68
CA VAL A 151 -22.73 -0.51 0.34
C VAL A 151 -22.79 0.40 1.54
N GLU A 152 -23.98 0.89 1.85
CA GLU A 152 -24.25 1.69 3.03
C GLU A 152 -24.71 0.78 4.17
N LEU A 153 -24.02 0.86 5.30
CA LEU A 153 -24.34 0.13 6.55
C LEU A 153 -24.93 1.07 7.58
N ALA A 154 -25.87 0.57 8.37
CA ALA A 154 -26.54 1.32 9.43
C ALA A 154 -26.67 0.51 10.72
N CYS A 155 -26.32 1.11 11.85
CA CYS A 155 -26.56 0.59 13.20
C CYS A 155 -27.05 1.76 14.07
N GLY A 156 -28.30 1.71 14.53
CA GLY A 156 -28.91 2.86 15.18
C GLY A 156 -28.84 4.13 14.31
N SER A 157 -28.29 5.20 14.86
CA SER A 157 -28.07 6.47 14.13
C SER A 157 -26.79 6.48 13.29
N ALA A 158 -25.85 5.56 13.54
CA ALA A 158 -24.58 5.50 12.80
C ALA A 158 -24.78 5.02 11.36
N ARG A 159 -23.99 5.58 10.46
CA ARG A 159 -23.91 5.19 9.04
C ARG A 159 -22.46 4.98 8.67
N PHE A 160 -22.22 4.03 7.78
CA PHE A 160 -20.89 3.72 7.28
C PHE A 160 -20.93 3.24 5.84
N ASP A 161 -20.16 3.87 4.99
CA ASP A 161 -20.09 3.56 3.56
C ASP A 161 -18.88 2.67 3.26
N ILE A 162 -19.10 1.61 2.49
CA ILE A 162 -18.04 0.74 1.95
C ILE A 162 -18.09 0.80 0.44
N ASP A 163 -17.04 1.37 -0.15
CA ASP A 163 -16.86 1.35 -1.60
C ASP A 163 -16.57 -0.08 -2.07
N ILE A 164 -17.29 -0.51 -3.09
CA ILE A 164 -17.03 -1.77 -3.77
C ILE A 164 -16.80 -1.53 -5.26
N SER A 165 -15.83 -2.24 -5.82
CA SER A 165 -15.47 -2.11 -7.23
C SER A 165 -15.24 -3.49 -7.84
N ALA A 166 -15.87 -3.73 -8.98
CA ALA A 166 -15.71 -4.93 -9.78
C ALA A 166 -15.36 -4.56 -11.22
N LEU A 167 -14.82 -5.51 -11.95
CA LEU A 167 -14.56 -5.38 -13.38
C LEU A 167 -15.42 -6.39 -14.13
N ARG A 168 -16.26 -5.91 -15.04
CA ARG A 168 -17.07 -6.74 -15.94
C ARG A 168 -16.28 -7.01 -17.20
N ILE A 169 -16.19 -8.26 -17.59
CA ILE A 169 -15.36 -8.72 -18.71
C ILE A 169 -16.20 -9.63 -19.60
N GLN A 170 -16.22 -9.33 -20.88
CA GLN A 170 -16.89 -10.18 -21.87
C GLN A 170 -16.14 -11.52 -22.01
N ASP A 171 -16.88 -12.63 -21.97
CA ASP A 171 -16.36 -13.99 -22.07
C ASP A 171 -15.25 -14.31 -21.05
N LEU A 172 -15.41 -13.85 -19.79
CA LEU A 172 -14.40 -13.98 -18.73
C LEU A 172 -13.88 -15.41 -18.62
N LYS A 173 -14.78 -16.41 -18.52
CA LYS A 173 -14.40 -17.82 -18.38
C LYS A 173 -13.61 -18.34 -19.59
N LYS A 174 -14.04 -17.98 -20.81
CA LYS A 174 -13.36 -18.38 -22.06
C LYS A 174 -11.96 -17.77 -22.13
N ARG A 175 -11.84 -16.47 -21.81
CA ARG A 175 -10.56 -15.76 -21.88
C ARG A 175 -9.55 -16.27 -20.85
N THR A 176 -10.00 -16.50 -19.62
CA THR A 176 -9.12 -16.93 -18.51
C THR A 176 -8.85 -18.45 -18.53
N GLY A 177 -9.75 -19.24 -19.11
CA GLY A 177 -9.58 -20.68 -19.25
C GLY A 177 -8.42 -21.10 -20.16
N LEU A 178 -7.96 -20.17 -21.00
CA LEU A 178 -6.79 -20.36 -21.86
C LEU A 178 -5.46 -20.01 -21.15
N TRP A 179 -5.51 -19.44 -19.96
CA TRP A 179 -4.31 -19.05 -19.24
C TRP A 179 -3.72 -20.24 -18.47
N MET A 180 -2.42 -20.42 -18.59
CA MET A 180 -1.71 -21.38 -17.75
C MET A 180 -1.75 -20.93 -16.31
N LYS A 181 -2.13 -21.83 -15.39
CA LYS A 181 -2.13 -21.57 -13.96
C LYS A 181 -0.68 -21.50 -13.46
N VAL A 182 -0.27 -20.29 -13.09
CA VAL A 182 1.04 -19.99 -12.51
C VAL A 182 0.80 -19.26 -11.18
N SER A 183 1.53 -19.62 -10.15
CA SER A 183 1.49 -18.87 -8.88
C SER A 183 2.24 -17.53 -9.03
N GLU A 184 1.94 -16.53 -8.17
CA GLU A 184 2.72 -15.28 -8.17
C GLU A 184 4.23 -15.52 -7.99
N ARG A 185 4.58 -16.51 -7.16
CA ARG A 185 5.98 -16.86 -6.85
C ARG A 185 6.73 -17.38 -8.07
N ASP A 186 6.03 -18.08 -8.95
CA ASP A 186 6.62 -18.72 -10.14
C ASP A 186 6.47 -17.87 -11.40
N ALA A 187 5.88 -16.66 -11.28
CA ALA A 187 5.73 -15.74 -12.39
C ALA A 187 7.10 -15.27 -12.91
N GLN A 188 7.28 -15.31 -14.23
CA GLN A 188 8.53 -14.92 -14.90
C GLN A 188 8.42 -13.58 -15.63
N SER A 189 7.21 -13.03 -15.75
CA SER A 189 6.92 -11.76 -16.43
C SER A 189 5.79 -10.99 -15.74
N SER A 190 5.69 -9.70 -16.00
CA SER A 190 4.57 -8.86 -15.50
C SER A 190 3.22 -9.44 -15.94
N ARG A 191 3.14 -9.96 -17.18
CA ARG A 191 1.93 -10.60 -17.72
C ARG A 191 1.56 -11.86 -16.92
N SER A 192 2.50 -12.75 -16.65
CA SER A 192 2.21 -13.97 -15.86
C SER A 192 1.86 -13.64 -14.42
N LEU A 193 2.47 -12.62 -13.82
CA LEU A 193 2.11 -12.12 -12.49
C LEU A 193 0.66 -11.58 -12.46
N ALA A 194 0.28 -10.74 -13.44
CA ALA A 194 -1.07 -10.21 -13.53
C ALA A 194 -2.12 -11.32 -13.74
N ARG A 195 -1.81 -12.31 -14.58
CA ARG A 195 -2.67 -13.50 -14.78
C ARG A 195 -2.85 -14.31 -13.51
N ALA A 196 -1.76 -14.56 -12.76
CA ALA A 196 -1.82 -15.24 -11.47
C ALA A 196 -2.77 -14.54 -10.49
N ARG A 197 -2.69 -13.22 -10.40
CA ARG A 197 -3.57 -12.39 -9.54
C ARG A 197 -5.04 -12.44 -9.98
N ILE A 198 -5.31 -12.33 -11.26
CA ILE A 198 -6.67 -12.43 -11.80
C ILE A 198 -7.26 -13.81 -11.50
N LEU A 199 -6.50 -14.89 -11.74
CA LEU A 199 -6.97 -16.25 -11.44
C LEU A 199 -7.23 -16.43 -9.94
N ALA A 200 -6.40 -15.86 -9.06
CA ALA A 200 -6.64 -15.88 -7.62
C ALA A 200 -7.95 -15.17 -7.25
N LEU A 201 -8.26 -14.01 -7.85
CA LEU A 201 -9.52 -13.28 -7.62
C LEU A 201 -10.74 -14.07 -8.12
N ILE A 202 -10.63 -14.78 -9.25
CA ILE A 202 -11.71 -15.67 -9.77
C ILE A 202 -11.94 -16.84 -8.81
N GLU A 203 -10.88 -17.35 -8.18
CA GLU A 203 -10.96 -18.41 -7.15
C GLU A 203 -11.47 -17.88 -5.79
N GLY A 204 -11.87 -16.62 -5.69
CA GLY A 204 -12.35 -15.98 -4.46
C GLY A 204 -11.27 -15.67 -3.43
N LYS A 205 -9.99 -15.68 -3.84
CA LYS A 205 -8.87 -15.31 -2.96
C LYS A 205 -8.71 -13.81 -2.90
N SER A 206 -8.35 -13.29 -1.72
CA SER A 206 -7.96 -11.89 -1.55
C SER A 206 -6.56 -11.64 -2.12
N LEU A 207 -6.35 -10.44 -2.67
CA LEU A 207 -5.02 -9.87 -2.83
C LEU A 207 -4.73 -8.99 -1.61
N GLU A 208 -3.47 -8.63 -1.38
CA GLU A 208 -3.10 -7.85 -0.19
C GLU A 208 -3.75 -6.46 -0.14
N ASN A 209 -4.14 -5.90 -1.29
CA ASN A 209 -4.83 -4.61 -1.41
C ASN A 209 -5.90 -4.69 -2.50
N ASP A 210 -6.77 -3.67 -2.59
CA ASP A 210 -7.65 -3.50 -3.75
C ASP A 210 -6.81 -3.12 -4.97
N PRO A 211 -6.64 -4.02 -5.95
CA PRO A 211 -5.85 -3.71 -7.13
C PRO A 211 -6.64 -2.80 -8.08
N ASP A 212 -5.94 -2.04 -8.90
CA ASP A 212 -6.54 -1.52 -10.12
C ASP A 212 -6.85 -2.72 -11.05
N LEU A 213 -8.08 -3.19 -11.01
CA LEU A 213 -8.53 -4.37 -11.76
C LEU A 213 -8.40 -4.17 -13.27
N LYS A 214 -8.61 -2.94 -13.76
CA LYS A 214 -8.46 -2.61 -15.18
C LYS A 214 -7.01 -2.72 -15.61
N MET A 215 -6.08 -2.15 -14.84
CA MET A 215 -4.65 -2.26 -15.10
C MET A 215 -4.19 -3.72 -15.07
N LEU A 216 -4.61 -4.51 -14.07
CA LEU A 216 -4.28 -5.94 -14.03
C LEU A 216 -4.77 -6.69 -15.25
N TRP A 217 -6.01 -6.40 -15.69
CA TRP A 217 -6.58 -7.02 -16.87
C TRP A 217 -5.83 -6.64 -18.15
N GLU A 218 -5.49 -5.37 -18.33
CA GLU A 218 -4.73 -4.86 -19.47
C GLU A 218 -3.35 -5.55 -19.57
N ILE A 219 -2.62 -5.63 -18.45
CA ILE A 219 -1.32 -6.31 -18.36
C ILE A 219 -1.46 -7.82 -18.67
N ALA A 220 -2.45 -8.49 -18.08
CA ALA A 220 -2.67 -9.93 -18.27
C ALA A 220 -2.96 -10.31 -19.74
N ASN A 221 -3.60 -9.41 -20.49
CA ASN A 221 -3.91 -9.59 -21.91
C ASN A 221 -2.83 -9.04 -22.87
N GLY A 222 -1.75 -8.43 -22.33
CA GLY A 222 -0.70 -7.84 -23.15
C GLY A 222 -1.12 -6.58 -23.89
N GLN A 223 -2.12 -5.88 -23.41
CA GLN A 223 -2.55 -4.60 -23.97
C GLN A 223 -1.61 -3.44 -23.56
N THR A 224 -0.81 -3.68 -22.52
CA THR A 224 0.25 -2.79 -22.04
C THR A 224 1.44 -3.67 -21.70
N ASP A 225 2.33 -3.89 -22.67
CA ASP A 225 3.46 -4.82 -22.47
C ASP A 225 4.56 -4.25 -21.58
N GLU A 226 4.67 -2.91 -21.47
CA GLU A 226 5.69 -2.27 -20.65
C GLU A 226 5.24 -0.90 -20.10
N PRO A 227 5.82 -0.43 -18.98
CA PRO A 227 5.53 0.87 -18.39
C PRO A 227 5.97 2.08 -19.24
N ASN A 228 6.41 1.85 -20.49
CA ASN A 228 7.12 2.80 -21.34
C ASN A 228 6.30 4.00 -21.83
N GLY A 229 5.00 3.90 -21.92
CA GLY A 229 4.21 4.91 -22.63
C GLY A 229 3.12 5.59 -21.79
N ARG A 230 2.91 5.18 -20.55
CA ARG A 230 1.79 5.64 -19.75
C ARG A 230 2.24 6.40 -18.51
N VAL A 231 1.79 7.64 -18.35
CA VAL A 231 1.84 8.33 -17.06
C VAL A 231 0.83 7.68 -16.12
N GLY A 232 1.20 7.48 -14.86
CA GLY A 232 0.38 6.86 -13.83
C GLY A 232 0.87 5.50 -13.40
N ASP A 233 -0.01 4.75 -12.73
CA ASP A 233 0.31 3.50 -12.03
C ASP A 233 0.49 2.31 -12.97
N TYR A 234 1.42 1.43 -12.61
CA TYR A 234 1.73 0.20 -13.33
C TYR A 234 2.23 -0.91 -12.39
N LEU A 235 1.92 -2.16 -12.72
CA LEU A 235 2.48 -3.34 -12.05
C LEU A 235 3.53 -3.99 -12.94
N ALA A 236 4.72 -4.24 -12.40
CA ALA A 236 5.79 -4.92 -13.13
C ALA A 236 6.47 -5.99 -12.27
N LEU A 237 7.18 -6.89 -12.94
CA LEU A 237 8.08 -7.86 -12.33
C LEU A 237 9.52 -7.49 -12.76
N LEU A 238 10.29 -6.92 -11.83
CA LEU A 238 11.61 -6.34 -12.09
C LEU A 238 12.70 -7.01 -11.26
N GLY A 239 13.94 -6.94 -11.75
CA GLY A 239 15.14 -7.45 -11.10
C GLY A 239 15.91 -8.42 -11.97
N ALA A 240 16.93 -9.07 -11.39
CA ALA A 240 17.75 -10.07 -12.06
C ALA A 240 16.94 -11.31 -12.46
N SER A 241 17.38 -12.02 -13.49
CA SER A 241 16.82 -13.31 -13.86
C SER A 241 16.86 -14.27 -12.65
N GLY A 242 15.74 -14.91 -12.35
CA GLY A 242 15.59 -15.78 -11.17
C GLY A 242 15.42 -15.07 -9.81
N GLN A 243 15.53 -13.74 -9.78
CA GLN A 243 15.37 -12.93 -8.56
C GLN A 243 14.44 -11.72 -8.78
N LYS A 244 13.54 -11.83 -9.76
CA LYS A 244 12.58 -10.76 -10.02
C LYS A 244 11.58 -10.61 -8.86
N VAL A 245 11.24 -9.35 -8.55
CA VAL A 245 10.27 -9.03 -7.51
C VAL A 245 9.09 -8.24 -8.08
N PRO A 246 7.87 -8.44 -7.57
CA PRO A 246 6.74 -7.58 -7.89
C PRO A 246 7.06 -6.13 -7.52
N CYS A 247 6.75 -5.20 -8.41
CA CYS A 247 6.95 -3.77 -8.23
C CYS A 247 5.68 -3.02 -8.62
N ARG A 248 5.28 -2.05 -7.81
CA ARG A 248 4.35 -1.01 -8.21
C ARG A 248 5.14 0.18 -8.71
N LEU A 249 4.75 0.72 -9.84
CA LEU A 249 5.45 1.79 -10.53
C LEU A 249 4.52 2.95 -10.79
N GLN A 250 5.03 4.19 -10.71
CA GLN A 250 4.35 5.37 -11.21
C GLN A 250 5.29 6.18 -12.06
N ARG A 251 4.95 6.37 -13.33
CA ARG A 251 5.63 7.32 -14.19
C ARG A 251 5.11 8.71 -13.91
N GLY A 252 5.98 9.60 -13.43
CA GLY A 252 5.58 10.95 -12.99
C GLY A 252 5.43 11.96 -14.12
N SER A 253 6.03 11.72 -15.30
CA SER A 253 6.09 12.69 -16.39
C SER A 253 6.23 12.01 -17.76
N ASP A 254 5.68 12.64 -18.80
CA ASP A 254 5.90 12.29 -20.22
C ASP A 254 7.13 12.99 -20.82
N SER A 255 7.88 13.73 -20.01
CA SER A 255 9.11 14.39 -20.45
C SER A 255 10.09 13.40 -21.08
N LYS A 256 10.67 13.76 -22.23
CA LYS A 256 11.76 13.02 -22.86
C LYS A 256 13.09 13.14 -22.12
N GLY A 257 13.21 14.12 -21.22
CA GLY A 257 14.40 14.31 -20.39
C GLY A 257 14.53 13.26 -19.29
N LYS A 258 15.74 13.15 -18.73
CA LYS A 258 16.01 12.31 -17.56
C LYS A 258 15.24 12.83 -16.34
N GLN A 259 14.53 11.93 -15.63
CA GLN A 259 13.71 12.26 -14.48
C GLN A 259 14.25 11.64 -13.19
N PRO A 260 14.12 12.31 -12.04
CA PRO A 260 14.42 11.73 -10.74
C PRO A 260 13.57 10.50 -10.47
N LEU A 261 14.13 9.57 -9.69
CA LEU A 261 13.44 8.35 -9.24
C LEU A 261 13.40 8.28 -7.72
N VAL A 262 12.23 8.00 -7.16
CA VAL A 262 12.05 7.61 -5.77
C VAL A 262 11.85 6.11 -5.68
N ILE A 263 12.64 5.42 -4.86
CA ILE A 263 12.49 4.00 -4.53
C ILE A 263 11.92 3.91 -3.13
N ALA A 264 10.68 3.40 -2.98
CA ALA A 264 9.96 3.32 -1.73
C ALA A 264 9.93 1.88 -1.20
N LEU A 265 10.55 1.62 -0.04
CA LEU A 265 10.75 0.29 0.54
C LEU A 265 9.86 0.12 1.78
N HIS A 266 8.90 -0.80 1.69
CA HIS A 266 7.90 -1.04 2.73
C HIS A 266 8.43 -1.77 3.97
N GLY A 267 7.69 -1.69 5.08
CA GLY A 267 7.95 -2.40 6.34
C GLY A 267 7.61 -3.89 6.30
N ALA A 268 7.89 -4.60 7.40
CA ALA A 268 7.61 -6.02 7.52
C ALA A 268 6.13 -6.33 7.28
N GLY A 269 5.87 -7.42 6.57
CA GLY A 269 4.51 -7.85 6.24
C GLY A 269 3.81 -7.05 5.15
N GLY A 270 4.45 -6.01 4.61
CA GLY A 270 3.93 -5.22 3.50
C GLY A 270 4.19 -5.83 2.12
N SER A 271 3.81 -5.10 1.11
CA SER A 271 4.01 -5.43 -0.30
C SER A 271 4.35 -4.18 -1.11
N GLU A 272 4.59 -4.35 -2.39
CA GLU A 272 4.77 -3.26 -3.35
C GLU A 272 3.64 -2.23 -3.36
N ASN A 273 2.47 -2.58 -2.80
CA ASN A 273 1.30 -1.71 -2.76
C ASN A 273 1.28 -0.75 -1.56
N MET A 274 2.07 -1.03 -0.49
CA MET A 274 1.98 -0.29 0.78
C MET A 274 2.11 1.22 0.62
N PHE A 275 3.12 1.69 -0.12
CA PHE A 275 3.32 3.12 -0.35
C PHE A 275 2.29 3.72 -1.31
N PHE A 276 1.70 2.93 -2.19
CA PHE A 276 0.70 3.40 -3.16
C PHE A 276 -0.70 3.51 -2.56
N ASP A 277 -1.05 2.61 -1.65
CA ASP A 277 -2.44 2.47 -1.22
C ASP A 277 -2.64 2.69 0.28
N THR A 278 -1.64 2.36 1.12
CA THR A 278 -1.81 2.30 2.57
C THR A 278 -1.09 3.45 3.28
N TYR A 279 0.23 3.54 3.21
CA TYR A 279 0.98 4.59 3.90
C TYR A 279 0.59 5.99 3.42
N GLY A 280 0.10 6.83 4.32
CA GLY A 280 -0.43 8.16 4.00
C GLY A 280 -1.55 8.11 2.97
N ALA A 281 -2.28 6.97 2.90
CA ALA A 281 -3.29 6.70 1.87
C ALA A 281 -2.76 6.90 0.43
N GLY A 282 -1.48 6.61 0.20
CA GLY A 282 -0.83 6.76 -1.10
C GLY A 282 -0.26 8.16 -1.37
N LYS A 283 -0.09 8.99 -0.34
CA LYS A 283 0.41 10.38 -0.43
C LYS A 283 1.69 10.51 -1.26
N ILE A 284 2.60 9.54 -1.19
CA ILE A 284 3.86 9.56 -1.93
C ILE A 284 3.65 9.66 -3.44
N THR A 285 2.58 9.07 -3.97
CA THR A 285 2.25 9.10 -5.40
C THR A 285 1.95 10.52 -5.87
N ALA A 286 1.15 11.26 -5.08
CA ALA A 286 0.84 12.66 -5.35
C ALA A 286 2.08 13.56 -5.22
N LEU A 287 2.94 13.30 -4.22
CA LEU A 287 4.17 14.05 -4.02
C LEU A 287 5.18 13.87 -5.17
N CYS A 288 5.30 12.64 -5.70
CA CYS A 288 6.10 12.36 -6.89
C CYS A 288 5.48 12.97 -8.16
N ALA A 289 4.18 12.78 -8.39
CA ALA A 289 3.49 13.31 -9.56
C ALA A 289 3.59 14.84 -9.66
N LYS A 290 3.41 15.55 -8.53
CA LYS A 290 3.56 17.04 -8.46
C LYS A 290 4.92 17.50 -8.95
N ARG A 291 5.97 16.68 -8.80
CA ARG A 291 7.37 17.00 -9.18
C ARG A 291 7.77 16.41 -10.53
N GLY A 292 6.91 15.64 -11.15
CA GLY A 292 7.25 14.87 -12.37
C GLY A 292 8.25 13.74 -12.10
N TRP A 293 8.44 13.33 -10.84
CA TRP A 293 9.37 12.28 -10.45
C TRP A 293 8.77 10.90 -10.64
N HIS A 294 9.59 9.95 -11.03
CA HIS A 294 9.21 8.54 -11.08
C HIS A 294 9.19 7.94 -9.67
N LEU A 295 8.31 6.97 -9.46
CA LEU A 295 8.21 6.22 -8.20
C LEU A 295 8.22 4.71 -8.50
N VAL A 296 8.99 3.96 -7.72
CA VAL A 296 8.94 2.50 -7.69
C VAL A 296 8.84 2.02 -6.24
N SER A 297 7.96 1.07 -5.99
CA SER A 297 7.88 0.34 -4.73
C SER A 297 8.03 -1.15 -5.03
N PRO A 298 9.21 -1.75 -4.79
CA PRO A 298 9.41 -3.19 -4.93
C PRO A 298 8.91 -3.93 -3.69
N ARG A 299 8.46 -5.17 -3.86
CA ARG A 299 8.26 -6.09 -2.73
C ARG A 299 9.63 -6.50 -2.19
N VAL A 300 9.89 -6.18 -0.93
CA VAL A 300 11.17 -6.45 -0.26
C VAL A 300 11.01 -7.43 0.91
N SER A 301 12.10 -8.12 1.24
CA SER A 301 12.20 -9.07 2.36
C SER A 301 13.44 -8.77 3.22
N GLY A 302 13.65 -7.48 3.55
CA GLY A 302 14.79 -7.02 4.35
C GLY A 302 16.09 -6.79 3.59
N ARG A 303 16.13 -7.09 2.28
CA ARG A 303 17.28 -6.80 1.40
C ARG A 303 16.85 -5.92 0.23
N PHE A 304 17.78 -5.09 -0.26
CA PHE A 304 17.57 -4.29 -1.45
C PHE A 304 17.53 -5.22 -2.69
N PRO A 305 16.53 -5.09 -3.60
CA PRO A 305 16.45 -5.93 -4.78
C PRO A 305 17.61 -5.67 -5.75
N ALA A 306 18.39 -6.70 -6.04
CA ALA A 306 19.49 -6.60 -6.99
C ALA A 306 18.98 -6.23 -8.40
N GLN A 307 19.75 -5.39 -9.10
CA GLN A 307 19.49 -4.96 -10.48
C GLN A 307 18.12 -4.24 -10.69
N LEU A 308 17.47 -3.78 -9.62
CA LEU A 308 16.21 -3.03 -9.74
C LEU A 308 16.39 -1.78 -10.60
N LEU A 309 17.40 -0.98 -10.29
CA LEU A 309 17.68 0.26 -11.03
C LEU A 309 18.06 -0.01 -12.48
N GLU A 310 18.89 -1.02 -12.74
CA GLU A 310 19.26 -1.44 -14.09
C GLU A 310 18.02 -1.85 -14.90
N SER A 311 17.12 -2.63 -14.31
CA SER A 311 15.87 -3.04 -14.96
C SER A 311 14.96 -1.86 -15.28
N LEU A 312 14.86 -0.89 -14.37
CA LEU A 312 14.06 0.33 -14.58
C LEU A 312 14.67 1.24 -15.65
N SER A 313 16.00 1.37 -15.70
CA SER A 313 16.69 2.22 -16.67
C SER A 313 16.54 1.73 -18.14
N LYS A 314 16.15 0.46 -18.32
CA LYS A 314 15.79 -0.08 -19.64
C LYS A 314 14.43 0.40 -20.15
N VAL A 315 13.56 0.83 -19.24
CA VAL A 315 12.18 1.22 -19.55
C VAL A 315 11.91 2.71 -19.33
N TRP A 316 12.66 3.38 -18.45
CA TRP A 316 12.50 4.81 -18.14
C TRP A 316 13.82 5.56 -18.29
N ASN A 317 13.72 6.80 -18.73
CA ASN A 317 14.87 7.72 -18.79
C ASN A 317 15.12 8.32 -17.40
N ILE A 318 15.83 7.58 -16.54
CA ILE A 318 16.11 7.93 -15.15
C ILE A 318 17.37 8.80 -15.07
N ASP A 319 17.30 9.87 -14.28
CA ASP A 319 18.47 10.62 -13.87
C ASP A 319 19.19 9.85 -12.75
N SER A 320 20.26 9.18 -13.10
CA SER A 320 21.05 8.38 -12.16
C SER A 320 21.68 9.21 -11.03
N SER A 321 21.86 10.50 -11.22
CA SER A 321 22.33 11.41 -10.17
C SER A 321 21.25 11.82 -9.17
N ARG A 322 19.95 11.57 -9.48
CA ARG A 322 18.80 11.91 -8.65
C ARG A 322 17.94 10.69 -8.35
N VAL A 323 18.56 9.63 -7.86
CA VAL A 323 17.88 8.44 -7.34
C VAL A 323 17.80 8.54 -5.82
N PHE A 324 16.59 8.57 -5.29
CA PHE A 324 16.31 8.73 -3.86
C PHE A 324 15.68 7.46 -3.29
N ILE A 325 15.98 7.12 -2.03
CA ILE A 325 15.38 5.98 -1.34
C ILE A 325 14.59 6.50 -0.14
N VAL A 326 13.36 6.00 0.02
CA VAL A 326 12.53 6.19 1.21
C VAL A 326 12.19 4.80 1.76
N GLY A 327 12.71 4.45 2.93
CA GLY A 327 12.48 3.15 3.54
C GLY A 327 11.77 3.28 4.89
N HIS A 328 10.76 2.42 5.13
CA HIS A 328 10.08 2.33 6.40
C HIS A 328 10.40 1.01 7.11
N SER A 329 10.77 1.06 8.41
CA SER A 329 10.95 -0.14 9.24
C SER A 329 11.93 -1.14 8.62
N MET A 330 11.50 -2.34 8.25
CA MET A 330 12.28 -3.31 7.48
C MET A 330 12.83 -2.72 6.17
N GLY A 331 12.06 -1.84 5.50
CA GLY A 331 12.49 -1.13 4.31
C GLY A 331 13.63 -0.14 4.58
N ALA A 332 13.70 0.44 5.78
CA ALA A 332 14.85 1.25 6.20
C ALA A 332 16.12 0.40 6.34
N ALA A 333 15.99 -0.81 6.90
CA ALA A 333 17.10 -1.76 6.95
C ALA A 333 17.54 -2.24 5.55
N ALA A 334 16.57 -2.48 4.65
CA ALA A 334 16.85 -2.83 3.26
C ALA A 334 17.57 -1.70 2.50
N ALA A 335 17.17 -0.44 2.72
CA ALA A 335 17.86 0.73 2.17
C ALA A 335 19.31 0.79 2.64
N SER A 336 19.54 0.65 3.95
CA SER A 336 20.89 0.63 4.52
C SER A 336 21.74 -0.50 3.95
N SER A 337 21.17 -1.71 3.87
CA SER A 337 21.86 -2.88 3.27
C SER A 337 22.20 -2.64 1.78
N GLY A 338 21.33 -1.97 1.04
CA GLY A 338 21.57 -1.62 -0.36
C GLY A 338 22.77 -0.69 -0.54
N VAL A 339 22.86 0.34 0.30
CA VAL A 339 24.01 1.28 0.33
C VAL A 339 25.27 0.54 0.78
N ASP A 340 25.26 -0.15 1.90
CA ASP A 340 26.41 -0.85 2.48
C ASP A 340 27.02 -1.87 1.53
N SER A 341 26.18 -2.68 0.84
CA SER A 341 26.65 -3.67 -0.13
C SER A 341 27.09 -3.08 -1.47
N GLY A 342 26.72 -1.82 -1.74
CA GLY A 342 26.92 -1.16 -3.04
C GLY A 342 25.95 -1.65 -4.13
N ALA A 343 24.88 -2.31 -3.73
CA ALA A 343 23.80 -2.69 -4.66
C ALA A 343 23.11 -1.44 -5.26
N ILE A 344 23.20 -0.32 -4.57
CA ILE A 344 22.74 0.99 -5.04
C ILE A 344 23.62 2.11 -4.47
N GLN A 345 23.83 3.16 -5.28
CA GLN A 345 24.44 4.41 -4.85
C GLN A 345 23.43 5.55 -5.05
N PRO A 346 22.59 5.82 -4.04
CA PRO A 346 21.55 6.84 -4.16
C PRO A 346 22.13 8.25 -3.96
N ALA A 347 21.41 9.25 -4.46
CA ALA A 347 21.69 10.67 -4.18
C ALA A 347 21.26 11.07 -2.75
N ALA A 348 20.28 10.40 -2.17
CA ALA A 348 19.84 10.59 -0.80
C ALA A 348 19.04 9.39 -0.28
N VAL A 349 19.03 9.22 1.05
CA VAL A 349 18.28 8.16 1.74
C VAL A 349 17.47 8.74 2.88
N ALA A 350 16.18 8.41 2.96
CA ALA A 350 15.31 8.68 4.10
C ALA A 350 14.93 7.35 4.78
N LEU A 351 15.26 7.22 6.06
CA LEU A 351 14.94 6.07 6.91
C LEU A 351 13.85 6.48 7.90
N LEU A 352 12.68 5.88 7.79
CA LEU A 352 11.51 6.19 8.61
C LEU A 352 11.17 5.03 9.54
N GLY A 353 10.93 5.32 10.82
CA GLY A 353 10.54 4.32 11.81
C GLY A 353 11.53 3.16 11.95
N GLY A 354 12.82 3.43 11.73
CA GLY A 354 13.83 2.38 11.78
C GLY A 354 15.21 2.87 11.38
N GLY A 355 16.05 1.93 11.04
CA GLY A 355 17.43 2.15 10.60
C GLY A 355 18.05 0.85 10.13
N GLY A 356 19.34 0.87 9.87
CA GLY A 356 20.10 -0.31 9.48
C GLY A 356 21.58 -0.17 9.83
N ALA A 357 22.35 -1.18 9.50
CA ALA A 357 23.78 -1.17 9.68
C ALA A 357 24.44 -0.12 8.76
N VAL A 358 25.51 0.49 9.26
CA VAL A 358 26.43 1.37 8.52
C VAL A 358 27.83 0.78 8.72
N THR A 359 28.18 -0.19 7.89
CA THR A 359 29.40 -0.99 8.02
C THR A 359 30.45 -0.65 6.97
N SER A 360 30.07 0.04 5.91
CA SER A 360 30.94 0.46 4.82
C SER A 360 31.09 2.00 4.78
N PRO A 361 31.86 2.64 5.68
CA PRO A 361 31.87 4.11 5.86
C PRO A 361 32.09 4.91 4.58
N ALA A 362 32.94 4.41 3.68
CA ALA A 362 33.23 5.09 2.41
C ALA A 362 32.00 5.31 1.53
N ARG A 363 30.97 4.45 1.65
CA ARG A 363 29.74 4.56 0.87
C ARG A 363 28.73 5.55 1.47
N TRP A 364 28.89 5.85 2.75
CA TRP A 364 28.05 6.79 3.50
C TRP A 364 28.64 8.18 3.58
N LYS A 365 29.93 8.31 3.31
CA LYS A 365 30.62 9.61 3.33
C LYS A 365 29.93 10.57 2.35
N ASP A 366 29.61 11.76 2.84
CA ASP A 366 28.94 12.85 2.13
C ASP A 366 27.52 12.49 1.60
N LEU A 367 26.99 11.28 1.89
CA LEU A 367 25.65 10.89 1.51
C LEU A 367 24.62 11.65 2.35
N PRO A 368 23.67 12.38 1.73
CA PRO A 368 22.54 12.96 2.42
C PRO A 368 21.67 11.85 3.03
N LEU A 369 21.52 11.89 4.35
CA LEU A 369 20.74 10.91 5.11
C LEU A 369 19.74 11.63 6.00
N MET A 370 18.45 11.31 5.85
CA MET A 370 17.41 11.72 6.78
C MET A 370 16.96 10.51 7.61
N ILE A 371 16.93 10.65 8.93
CA ILE A 371 16.35 9.67 9.84
C ILE A 371 15.14 10.32 10.52
N GLY A 372 13.94 9.78 10.26
CA GLY A 372 12.69 10.20 10.85
C GLY A 372 12.11 9.11 11.75
N VAL A 373 11.84 9.45 13.01
CA VAL A 373 11.24 8.51 13.99
C VAL A 373 10.12 9.18 14.77
N GLY A 374 9.12 8.40 15.18
CA GLY A 374 8.13 8.88 16.12
C GLY A 374 8.63 8.87 17.57
N GLU A 375 8.10 9.77 18.39
CA GLU A 375 8.37 9.78 19.84
C GLU A 375 8.04 8.43 20.48
N LEU A 376 6.93 7.81 20.04
CA LEU A 376 6.36 6.57 20.55
C LEU A 376 6.71 5.35 19.68
N ASP A 377 7.60 5.51 18.72
CA ASP A 377 7.99 4.49 17.76
C ASP A 377 9.06 3.55 18.33
N PHE A 378 8.79 2.25 18.37
CA PHE A 378 9.78 1.24 18.79
C PHE A 378 11.02 1.21 17.86
N GLY A 379 10.86 1.61 16.59
CA GLY A 379 11.96 1.73 15.62
C GLY A 379 13.02 2.78 16.00
N LYS A 380 12.70 3.65 16.95
CA LYS A 380 13.63 4.61 17.55
C LYS A 380 14.89 3.93 18.11
N MET A 381 14.77 2.71 18.65
CA MET A 381 15.91 1.94 19.10
C MET A 381 16.90 1.61 17.97
N MET A 382 16.42 1.28 16.78
CA MET A 382 17.28 1.03 15.62
C MET A 382 17.88 2.34 15.09
N ALA A 383 17.09 3.39 15.00
CA ALA A 383 17.53 4.72 14.57
C ALA A 383 18.65 5.27 15.48
N SER A 384 18.55 5.06 16.82
CA SER A 384 19.57 5.48 17.78
C SER A 384 20.92 4.77 17.61
N ARG A 385 20.95 3.61 16.99
CA ARG A 385 22.19 2.89 16.61
C ARG A 385 22.72 3.35 15.26
N THR A 386 21.83 3.56 14.29
CA THR A 386 22.19 3.98 12.93
C THR A 386 22.76 5.40 12.92
N ARG A 387 22.15 6.32 13.68
CA ARG A 387 22.54 7.73 13.75
C ARG A 387 24.04 7.93 14.04
N PRO A 388 24.61 7.50 15.18
CA PRO A 388 26.02 7.72 15.47
C PRO A 388 26.96 6.99 14.50
N ALA A 389 26.54 5.87 13.92
CA ALA A 389 27.33 5.16 12.94
C ALA A 389 27.42 5.95 11.62
N ALA A 390 26.32 6.54 11.17
CA ALA A 390 26.27 7.39 9.99
C ALA A 390 27.05 8.69 10.19
N GLU A 391 26.96 9.33 11.38
CA GLU A 391 27.76 10.51 11.73
C GLU A 391 29.27 10.19 11.68
N ARG A 392 29.72 9.06 12.25
CA ARG A 392 31.12 8.64 12.14
C ARG A 392 31.56 8.32 10.73
N ALA A 393 30.65 7.83 9.87
CA ALA A 393 30.91 7.58 8.46
C ALA A 393 30.98 8.86 7.62
N GLY A 394 30.64 10.04 8.19
CA GLY A 394 30.66 11.31 7.50
C GLY A 394 29.44 11.59 6.65
N SER A 395 28.29 10.97 6.93
CA SER A 395 27.03 11.28 6.24
C SER A 395 26.55 12.69 6.54
N ARG A 396 25.90 13.33 5.57
CA ARG A 396 25.20 14.61 5.79
C ARG A 396 23.85 14.35 6.43
N LEU A 397 23.85 14.18 7.78
CA LEU A 397 22.71 13.69 8.54
C LEU A 397 21.71 14.80 8.88
N THR A 398 20.41 14.50 8.65
CA THR A 398 19.25 15.18 9.22
C THR A 398 18.50 14.19 10.11
N TYR A 399 18.33 14.51 11.38
CA TYR A 399 17.55 13.68 12.32
C TYR A 399 16.32 14.46 12.77
N LYS A 400 15.14 13.82 12.69
CA LYS A 400 13.88 14.42 13.14
C LYS A 400 13.06 13.42 13.93
N GLU A 401 12.65 13.85 15.13
CA GLU A 401 11.68 13.12 15.96
C GLU A 401 10.31 13.79 15.86
N TYR A 402 9.26 12.99 15.69
CA TYR A 402 7.89 13.44 15.53
C TYR A 402 7.10 13.19 16.82
N ALA A 403 6.68 14.27 17.48
CA ALA A 403 5.98 14.22 18.76
C ALA A 403 4.62 13.49 18.63
N GLY A 404 4.33 12.59 19.56
CA GLY A 404 3.09 11.84 19.61
C GLY A 404 2.89 10.78 18.52
N VAL A 405 3.87 10.53 17.68
CA VAL A 405 3.80 9.60 16.54
C VAL A 405 4.35 8.23 16.91
N GLU A 406 3.69 7.16 16.48
CA GLU A 406 4.09 5.78 16.62
C GLU A 406 4.52 5.17 15.27
N HIS A 407 4.83 3.88 15.25
CA HIS A 407 5.48 3.18 14.14
C HIS A 407 4.70 3.17 12.82
N LEU A 408 3.38 3.04 12.83
CA LEU A 408 2.58 2.92 11.60
C LEU A 408 2.33 4.28 10.97
N SER A 409 2.05 5.31 11.77
CA SER A 409 1.72 6.66 11.31
C SER A 409 2.94 7.51 10.93
N ILE A 410 4.18 7.06 11.25
CA ILE A 410 5.40 7.84 10.97
C ILE A 410 5.55 8.19 9.49
N VAL A 411 5.20 7.29 8.57
CA VAL A 411 5.33 7.54 7.13
C VAL A 411 4.44 8.71 6.71
N GLN A 412 3.16 8.70 7.11
CA GLN A 412 2.23 9.78 6.81
C GLN A 412 2.70 11.14 7.35
N CYS A 413 3.17 11.15 8.60
CA CYS A 413 3.61 12.37 9.27
C CYS A 413 4.92 12.93 8.69
N ALA A 414 5.82 12.05 8.21
CA ALA A 414 7.14 12.47 7.76
C ALA A 414 7.23 12.79 6.26
N LEU A 415 6.35 12.28 5.40
CA LEU A 415 6.51 12.37 3.94
C LEU A 415 6.67 13.80 3.41
N ASP A 416 5.93 14.78 3.92
CA ASP A 416 6.08 16.18 3.47
C ASP A 416 7.45 16.74 3.77
N ASP A 417 7.98 16.44 4.97
CA ASP A 417 9.33 16.85 5.36
C ASP A 417 10.40 16.15 4.52
N VAL A 418 10.23 14.84 4.29
CA VAL A 418 11.11 14.05 3.42
C VAL A 418 11.18 14.68 2.03
N PHE A 419 10.05 14.97 1.41
CA PHE A 419 10.03 15.53 0.07
C PHE A 419 10.54 16.97 0.02
N THR A 420 10.26 17.78 1.05
CA THR A 420 10.86 19.13 1.19
C THR A 420 12.38 19.06 1.32
N TRP A 421 12.89 18.05 2.04
CA TRP A 421 14.32 17.81 2.16
C TRP A 421 14.93 17.28 0.85
N LEU A 422 14.27 16.35 0.17
CA LEU A 422 14.69 15.82 -1.14
C LEU A 422 14.74 16.93 -2.21
N ASP A 423 13.80 17.88 -2.20
CA ASP A 423 13.84 19.04 -3.10
C ASP A 423 15.14 19.83 -2.93
N LYS A 424 15.57 20.08 -1.69
CA LYS A 424 16.83 20.78 -1.40
C LYS A 424 18.04 19.98 -1.90
N VAL A 425 18.06 18.65 -1.62
CA VAL A 425 19.15 17.78 -2.10
C VAL A 425 19.20 17.78 -3.62
N SER A 426 18.04 17.70 -4.29
CA SER A 426 17.93 17.64 -5.76
C SER A 426 18.54 18.89 -6.46
N ILE A 427 18.49 20.05 -5.82
CA ILE A 427 19.07 21.30 -6.37
C ILE A 427 20.61 21.26 -6.36
N TYR A 428 21.21 20.62 -5.35
CA TYR A 428 22.67 20.55 -5.20
C TYR A 428 23.34 19.46 -6.02
N VAL A 429 22.55 18.51 -6.53
CA VAL A 429 23.04 17.45 -7.41
C VAL A 429 22.94 17.92 -8.86
N LYS A 430 24.08 18.06 -9.54
CA LYS A 430 24.09 18.40 -10.98
C LYS A 430 23.43 17.27 -11.75
N PRO A 431 22.49 17.55 -12.68
CA PRO A 431 21.94 16.54 -13.58
C PRO A 431 23.06 15.83 -14.34
N ALA A 432 22.98 14.51 -14.43
CA ALA A 432 23.94 13.66 -15.16
C ALA A 432 23.73 13.72 -16.67
#